data_126db4311815abeb2207eb90994ae736
#
_entry.id   126db4311815abeb2207eb90994ae736
#
_cell.length_a   1.000
_cell.length_b   1.000
_cell.length_c   1.000
_cell.angle_alpha   90.00
_cell.angle_beta   90.00
_cell.angle_gamma   90.00
#
_symmetry.space_group_name_H-M   'P 1'
#
loop_
_entity.id
_entity.type
_entity.pdbx_description
1 polymer ?
#
loop_
_entity_poly.entity_id
_entity_poly.type
_entity_poly.pdbx_seq_one_letter_code
_entity_poly.pdbx_strand_id
1 'polypeptide(L)'
;MFNRANPDLDVGALMQRATSVLTPDEVAAYAAPFPDATYKAGVRRFPELVMLKAGDEPLTEAAAEGVETSLKARAFWSTQWSGPSFMAVGMTDPVLGPDTMQFMRAMISGCPPPMEIADGGHFVQEWGKPIAQSALEAFDLR
;
A
#
# COMPACT_ATOMS: atom_id res chain seq x y z
N MET A 1 -8.56 -18.20 -0.04
CA MET A 1 -8.34 -16.77 0.32
C MET A 1 -9.56 -16.22 1.05
N PHE A 2 -9.34 -15.36 2.05
CA PHE A 2 -10.39 -14.76 2.89
C PHE A 2 -11.50 -14.06 2.06
N ASN A 3 -11.11 -13.28 1.05
CA ASN A 3 -12.06 -12.54 0.21
C ASN A 3 -13.02 -13.41 -0.60
N ARG A 4 -12.59 -14.61 -1.03
CA ARG A 4 -13.48 -15.55 -1.71
C ARG A 4 -14.53 -16.15 -0.78
N ALA A 5 -14.14 -16.39 0.47
CA ALA A 5 -15.03 -16.93 1.50
C ALA A 5 -15.99 -15.86 2.06
N ASN A 6 -15.69 -14.57 1.86
CA ASN A 6 -16.44 -13.44 2.38
C ASN A 6 -16.83 -12.46 1.24
N PRO A 7 -17.74 -12.83 0.34
CA PRO A 7 -18.07 -12.03 -0.85
C PRO A 7 -18.70 -10.67 -0.50
N ASP A 8 -19.27 -10.54 0.68
CA ASP A 8 -19.86 -9.30 1.21
C ASP A 8 -19.10 -8.81 2.43
N LEU A 9 -17.76 -8.82 2.37
CA LEU A 9 -16.92 -8.34 3.45
C LEU A 9 -17.24 -6.88 3.81
N ASP A 10 -17.21 -6.57 5.11
CA ASP A 10 -17.41 -5.21 5.62
C ASP A 10 -16.14 -4.36 5.37
N VAL A 11 -16.24 -3.44 4.38
CA VAL A 11 -15.13 -2.57 3.98
C VAL A 11 -14.80 -1.57 5.10
N GLY A 12 -15.82 -1.01 5.78
CA GLY A 12 -15.60 -0.09 6.89
C GLY A 12 -14.85 -0.75 8.04
N ALA A 13 -15.26 -1.95 8.45
CA ALA A 13 -14.57 -2.71 9.48
C ALA A 13 -13.15 -3.13 9.07
N LEU A 14 -12.92 -3.40 7.76
CA LEU A 14 -11.58 -3.68 7.25
C LEU A 14 -10.66 -2.46 7.38
N MET A 15 -11.15 -1.28 6.96
CA MET A 15 -10.42 -0.03 7.05
C MET A 15 -10.10 0.34 8.50
N GLN A 16 -11.08 0.24 9.40
CA GLN A 16 -10.90 0.55 10.82
C GLN A 16 -9.85 -0.34 11.50
N ARG A 17 -9.81 -1.63 11.16
CA ARG A 17 -8.77 -2.55 11.69
C ARG A 17 -7.37 -2.21 11.21
N ALA A 18 -7.25 -1.72 9.99
CA ALA A 18 -5.96 -1.39 9.38
C ALA A 18 -5.52 0.06 9.68
N THR A 19 -6.44 0.89 10.23
CA THR A 19 -6.20 2.32 10.52
C THR A 19 -7.01 2.72 11.74
N SER A 20 -6.41 2.60 12.91
CA SER A 20 -7.09 2.74 14.21
C SER A 20 -7.53 4.18 14.55
N VAL A 21 -7.10 5.17 13.80
CA VAL A 21 -7.41 6.60 14.02
C VAL A 21 -8.75 7.03 13.40
N LEU A 22 -9.40 6.16 12.60
CA LEU A 22 -10.65 6.50 11.94
C LEU A 22 -11.79 6.68 12.95
N THR A 23 -12.49 7.79 12.81
CA THR A 23 -13.76 8.05 13.51
C THR A 23 -14.89 7.17 12.93
N PRO A 24 -16.00 6.97 13.65
CA PRO A 24 -17.15 6.24 13.11
C PRO A 24 -17.70 6.81 11.79
N ASP A 25 -17.69 8.14 11.63
CA ASP A 25 -18.17 8.80 10.42
C ASP A 25 -17.25 8.54 9.22
N GLU A 26 -15.93 8.52 9.43
CA GLU A 26 -14.95 8.17 8.41
C GLU A 26 -15.06 6.69 8.02
N VAL A 27 -15.25 5.80 8.97
CA VAL A 27 -15.53 4.38 8.71
C VAL A 27 -16.78 4.22 7.84
N ALA A 28 -17.85 4.95 8.16
CA ALA A 28 -19.08 4.95 7.37
C ALA A 28 -18.86 5.53 5.96
N ALA A 29 -18.03 6.58 5.82
CA ALA A 29 -17.67 7.14 4.54
C ALA A 29 -16.89 6.15 3.65
N TYR A 30 -15.94 5.39 4.23
CA TYR A 30 -15.24 4.32 3.52
C TYR A 30 -16.17 3.18 3.09
N ALA A 31 -17.20 2.87 3.89
CA ALA A 31 -18.16 1.82 3.57
C ALA A 31 -19.19 2.26 2.52
N ALA A 32 -19.51 3.55 2.41
CA ALA A 32 -20.60 4.08 1.60
C ALA A 32 -20.57 3.67 0.10
N PRO A 33 -19.41 3.57 -0.60
CA PRO A 33 -19.35 3.09 -1.98
C PRO A 33 -19.66 1.60 -2.15
N PHE A 34 -19.79 0.83 -1.07
CA PHE A 34 -19.86 -0.63 -1.05
C PHE A 34 -21.09 -1.16 -0.30
N PRO A 35 -22.31 -0.75 -0.67
CA PRO A 35 -23.52 -1.08 0.09
C PRO A 35 -23.85 -2.58 0.12
N ASP A 36 -23.42 -3.33 -0.88
CA ASP A 36 -23.62 -4.79 -0.96
C ASP A 36 -22.55 -5.46 -1.82
N ALA A 37 -22.62 -6.79 -1.94
CA ALA A 37 -21.63 -7.61 -2.65
C ALA A 37 -21.45 -7.24 -4.14
N THR A 38 -22.45 -6.63 -4.80
CA THR A 38 -22.37 -6.28 -6.22
C THR A 38 -21.39 -5.13 -6.47
N TYR A 39 -21.22 -4.25 -5.50
CA TYR A 39 -20.27 -3.13 -5.54
C TYR A 39 -18.86 -3.50 -5.11
N LYS A 40 -18.63 -4.72 -4.62
CA LYS A 40 -17.35 -5.17 -4.04
C LYS A 40 -16.48 -5.98 -4.99
N ALA A 41 -16.78 -6.02 -6.30
CA ALA A 41 -16.03 -6.83 -7.25
C ALA A 41 -14.53 -6.49 -7.27
N GLY A 42 -14.16 -5.20 -7.29
CA GLY A 42 -12.78 -4.73 -7.24
C GLY A 42 -12.09 -5.09 -5.92
N VAL A 43 -12.77 -4.84 -4.79
CA VAL A 43 -12.26 -5.15 -3.44
C VAL A 43 -11.97 -6.64 -3.29
N ARG A 44 -12.81 -7.51 -3.85
CA ARG A 44 -12.61 -8.96 -3.85
C ARG A 44 -11.45 -9.40 -4.74
N ARG A 45 -11.35 -8.78 -5.93
CA ARG A 45 -10.36 -9.18 -6.94
C ARG A 45 -8.96 -8.68 -6.63
N PHE A 46 -8.82 -7.48 -6.10
CA PHE A 46 -7.53 -6.84 -5.87
C PHE A 46 -6.51 -7.72 -5.11
N PRO A 47 -6.85 -8.38 -3.98
CA PRO A 47 -5.90 -9.24 -3.28
C PRO A 47 -5.45 -10.49 -4.06
N GLU A 48 -6.19 -10.88 -5.09
CA GLU A 48 -5.78 -11.99 -5.97
C GLU A 48 -4.74 -11.56 -7.01
N LEU A 49 -4.55 -10.26 -7.20
CA LEU A 49 -3.54 -9.68 -8.08
C LEU A 49 -2.26 -9.31 -7.33
N VAL A 50 -2.29 -9.34 -5.98
CA VAL A 50 -1.10 -9.12 -5.16
C VAL A 50 -0.12 -10.27 -5.39
N MET A 51 1.11 -9.90 -5.69
CA MET A 51 2.13 -10.83 -6.12
C MET A 51 2.58 -11.79 -5.03
N LEU A 52 2.81 -13.00 -5.46
CA LEU A 52 3.46 -14.04 -4.70
C LEU A 52 4.97 -13.78 -4.62
N LYS A 53 5.64 -14.44 -3.68
CA LYS A 53 7.11 -14.43 -3.62
C LYS A 53 7.69 -15.03 -4.91
N ALA A 54 8.87 -14.55 -5.30
CA ALA A 54 9.60 -15.17 -6.39
C ALA A 54 9.83 -16.67 -6.09
N GLY A 55 9.36 -17.53 -6.99
CA GLY A 55 9.42 -18.99 -6.82
C GLY A 55 8.10 -19.64 -6.41
N ASP A 56 7.09 -18.88 -6.00
CA ASP A 56 5.75 -19.43 -5.83
C ASP A 56 5.09 -19.65 -7.21
N GLU A 57 4.31 -20.71 -7.35
CA GLU A 57 3.51 -20.92 -8.56
C GLU A 57 2.48 -19.78 -8.71
N PRO A 58 2.46 -19.07 -9.83
CA PRO A 58 1.48 -18.01 -10.04
C PRO A 58 0.08 -18.61 -10.14
N LEU A 59 -0.84 -18.13 -9.30
CA LEU A 59 -2.22 -18.62 -9.24
C LEU A 59 -3.03 -18.28 -10.50
N THR A 60 -2.62 -17.27 -11.25
CA THR A 60 -3.28 -16.77 -12.46
C THR A 60 -2.25 -16.15 -13.41
N GLU A 61 -2.60 -16.03 -14.69
CA GLU A 61 -1.80 -15.31 -15.68
C GLU A 61 -1.51 -13.86 -15.25
N ALA A 62 -2.52 -13.16 -14.72
CA ALA A 62 -2.37 -11.81 -14.20
C ALA A 62 -1.38 -11.72 -13.02
N ALA A 63 -1.30 -12.76 -12.18
CA ALA A 63 -0.31 -12.81 -11.10
C ALA A 63 1.10 -13.03 -11.65
N ALA A 64 1.26 -13.85 -12.69
CA ALA A 64 2.54 -14.06 -13.36
C ALA A 64 3.06 -12.77 -14.03
N GLU A 65 2.18 -12.05 -14.73
CA GLU A 65 2.49 -10.73 -15.32
C GLU A 65 2.87 -9.71 -14.23
N GLY A 66 2.18 -9.73 -13.08
CA GLY A 66 2.51 -8.92 -11.92
C GLY A 66 3.92 -9.19 -11.38
N VAL A 67 4.33 -10.45 -11.28
CA VAL A 67 5.70 -10.84 -10.89
C VAL A 67 6.72 -10.30 -11.87
N GLU A 68 6.51 -10.49 -13.17
CA GLU A 68 7.42 -9.96 -14.21
C GLU A 68 7.56 -8.44 -14.14
N THR A 69 6.43 -7.74 -14.01
CA THR A 69 6.41 -6.27 -13.86
C THR A 69 7.20 -5.81 -12.64
N SER A 70 7.08 -6.50 -11.51
CA SER A 70 7.83 -6.18 -10.29
C SER A 70 9.33 -6.40 -10.43
N LEU A 71 9.73 -7.47 -11.11
CA LEU A 71 11.15 -7.71 -11.37
C LEU A 71 11.75 -6.60 -12.26
N LYS A 72 11.01 -6.16 -13.28
CA LYS A 72 11.39 -5.02 -14.13
C LYS A 72 11.45 -3.72 -13.33
N ALA A 73 10.45 -3.43 -12.50
CA ALA A 73 10.42 -2.26 -11.64
C ALA A 73 11.61 -2.25 -10.66
N ARG A 74 11.87 -3.39 -10.01
CA ARG A 74 13.03 -3.53 -9.11
C ARG A 74 14.35 -3.25 -9.82
N ALA A 75 14.55 -3.81 -11.01
CA ALA A 75 15.76 -3.56 -11.80
C ALA A 75 15.90 -2.07 -12.15
N PHE A 76 14.82 -1.42 -12.60
CA PHE A 76 14.80 0.01 -12.90
C PHE A 76 15.17 0.87 -11.68
N TRP A 77 14.52 0.65 -10.54
CA TRP A 77 14.77 1.44 -9.33
C TRP A 77 16.19 1.29 -8.78
N SER A 78 16.79 0.10 -8.92
CA SER A 78 18.12 -0.18 -8.39
C SER A 78 19.26 0.24 -9.31
N THR A 79 19.03 0.35 -10.64
CA THR A 79 20.13 0.53 -11.61
C THR A 79 19.96 1.72 -12.54
N GLN A 80 18.74 2.22 -12.74
CA GLN A 80 18.45 3.26 -13.73
C GLN A 80 17.87 4.54 -13.13
N TRP A 81 17.21 4.43 -11.96
CA TRP A 81 16.64 5.59 -11.28
C TRP A 81 17.73 6.50 -10.72
N SER A 82 17.67 7.78 -11.05
CA SER A 82 18.61 8.82 -10.58
C SER A 82 17.88 10.10 -10.14
N GLY A 83 16.53 10.08 -10.13
CA GLY A 83 15.72 11.22 -9.69
C GLY A 83 15.63 11.32 -8.17
N PRO A 84 15.04 12.43 -7.66
CA PRO A 84 14.76 12.58 -6.25
C PRO A 84 13.73 11.53 -5.80
N SER A 85 13.83 11.10 -4.55
CA SER A 85 12.92 10.14 -3.94
C SER A 85 12.45 10.65 -2.59
N PHE A 86 11.23 10.32 -2.22
CA PHE A 86 10.67 10.56 -0.90
C PHE A 86 9.93 9.29 -0.45
N MET A 87 10.02 8.97 0.82
CA MET A 87 9.35 7.82 1.42
C MET A 87 8.72 8.22 2.74
N ALA A 88 7.49 7.78 2.98
CA ALA A 88 6.85 7.85 4.29
C ALA A 88 6.41 6.44 4.71
N VAL A 89 6.55 6.11 5.99
CA VAL A 89 6.21 4.77 6.50
C VAL A 89 5.37 4.87 7.77
N GLY A 90 4.29 4.09 7.80
CA GLY A 90 3.49 3.87 9.01
C GLY A 90 4.20 2.86 9.92
N MET A 91 4.56 3.29 11.13
CA MET A 91 5.35 2.48 12.05
C MET A 91 4.57 1.31 12.66
N THR A 92 3.23 1.36 12.56
CA THR A 92 2.33 0.28 13.02
C THR A 92 1.73 -0.55 11.87
N ASP A 93 2.18 -0.32 10.62
CA ASP A 93 1.71 -1.07 9.45
C ASP A 93 2.17 -2.54 9.53
N PRO A 94 1.25 -3.52 9.58
CA PRO A 94 1.60 -4.93 9.67
C PRO A 94 2.05 -5.54 8.33
N VAL A 95 1.97 -4.81 7.22
CA VAL A 95 2.22 -5.32 5.86
C VAL A 95 3.42 -4.61 5.22
N LEU A 96 3.37 -3.28 5.14
CA LEU A 96 4.41 -2.42 4.57
C LEU A 96 5.08 -1.57 5.67
N GLY A 97 5.27 -2.16 6.83
CA GLY A 97 5.92 -1.52 7.97
C GLY A 97 7.43 -1.33 7.81
N PRO A 98 8.12 -0.91 8.87
CA PRO A 98 9.51 -0.47 8.83
C PRO A 98 10.46 -1.41 8.11
N ASP A 99 10.40 -2.72 8.38
CA ASP A 99 11.31 -3.70 7.79
C ASP A 99 11.13 -3.81 6.26
N THR A 100 9.86 -3.88 5.80
CA THR A 100 9.54 -3.94 4.38
C THR A 100 9.96 -2.66 3.67
N MET A 101 9.69 -1.51 4.27
CA MET A 101 10.02 -0.22 3.67
C MET A 101 11.52 0.06 3.70
N GLN A 102 12.26 -0.40 4.70
CA GLN A 102 13.71 -0.35 4.71
C GLN A 102 14.32 -1.21 3.59
N PHE A 103 13.76 -2.39 3.35
CA PHE A 103 14.16 -3.24 2.22
C PHE A 103 13.88 -2.53 0.88
N MET A 104 12.71 -1.93 0.70
CA MET A 104 12.38 -1.15 -0.51
C MET A 104 13.33 0.05 -0.67
N ARG A 105 13.60 0.78 0.41
CA ARG A 105 14.54 1.90 0.40
C ARG A 105 15.92 1.48 -0.11
N ALA A 106 16.42 0.35 0.36
CA ALA A 106 17.72 -0.17 -0.06
C ALA A 106 17.80 -0.53 -1.55
N MET A 107 16.65 -0.76 -2.20
CA MET A 107 16.58 -1.02 -3.65
C MET A 107 16.50 0.24 -4.50
N ILE A 108 16.16 1.39 -3.93
CA ILE A 108 15.99 2.65 -4.66
C ILE A 108 17.28 3.46 -4.50
N SER A 109 18.01 3.65 -5.60
CA SER A 109 19.25 4.41 -5.58
C SER A 109 19.04 5.84 -5.06
N GLY A 110 19.82 6.23 -4.04
CA GLY A 110 19.76 7.58 -3.46
C GLY A 110 18.51 7.88 -2.62
N CYS A 111 17.68 6.91 -2.31
CA CYS A 111 16.48 7.13 -1.48
C CYS A 111 16.88 7.53 -0.05
N PRO A 112 16.41 8.70 0.45
CA PRO A 112 16.73 9.17 1.81
C PRO A 112 16.05 8.30 2.88
N PRO A 113 16.39 8.48 4.16
CA PRO A 113 15.63 7.90 5.25
C PRO A 113 14.15 8.28 5.16
N PRO A 114 13.21 7.35 5.48
CA PRO A 114 11.80 7.65 5.41
C PRO A 114 11.36 8.65 6.49
N MET A 115 10.30 9.41 6.19
CA MET A 115 9.49 10.06 7.19
C MET A 115 8.73 8.99 7.97
N GLU A 116 8.98 8.90 9.27
CA GLU A 116 8.32 7.93 10.15
C GLU A 116 7.03 8.52 10.73
N ILE A 117 5.93 7.77 10.61
CA ILE A 117 4.63 8.13 11.15
C ILE A 117 4.32 7.16 12.29
N ALA A 118 4.59 7.62 13.51
CA ALA A 118 4.63 6.77 14.71
C ALA A 118 3.36 5.93 14.94
N ASP A 119 2.19 6.51 14.70
CA ASP A 119 0.87 5.88 14.82
C ASP A 119 0.26 5.48 13.47
N GLY A 120 1.02 5.64 12.38
CA GLY A 120 0.58 5.31 11.03
C GLY A 120 0.40 3.81 10.83
N GLY A 121 -0.80 3.44 10.37
CA GLY A 121 -1.13 2.07 9.95
C GLY A 121 -0.92 1.85 8.45
N HIS A 122 -1.58 0.82 7.93
CA HIS A 122 -1.46 0.42 6.52
C HIS A 122 -1.99 1.47 5.54
N PHE A 123 -3.01 2.21 5.92
CA PHE A 123 -3.63 3.25 5.08
C PHE A 123 -3.12 4.64 5.48
N VAL A 124 -1.91 4.96 5.06
CA VAL A 124 -1.19 6.20 5.44
C VAL A 124 -1.81 7.48 4.88
N GLN A 125 -2.80 7.42 4.00
CA GLN A 125 -3.53 8.60 3.51
C GLN A 125 -4.21 9.40 4.62
N GLU A 126 -4.50 8.80 5.77
CA GLU A 126 -5.05 9.51 6.94
C GLU A 126 -4.07 10.53 7.52
N TRP A 127 -2.79 10.34 7.26
CA TRP A 127 -1.72 11.31 7.55
C TRP A 127 -1.28 12.10 6.30
N GLY A 128 -2.13 12.14 5.26
CA GLY A 128 -1.80 12.69 3.95
C GLY A 128 -1.32 14.14 3.97
N LYS A 129 -1.86 15.00 4.85
CA LYS A 129 -1.45 16.40 4.92
C LYS A 129 0.03 16.58 5.30
N PRO A 130 0.54 16.05 6.43
CA PRO A 130 1.95 16.17 6.76
C PRO A 130 2.86 15.43 5.77
N ILE A 131 2.42 14.28 5.23
CA ILE A 131 3.17 13.54 4.20
C ILE A 131 3.34 14.40 2.93
N ALA A 132 2.25 14.98 2.43
CA ALA A 132 2.29 15.82 1.24
C ALA A 132 3.17 17.07 1.44
N GLN A 133 3.09 17.73 2.60
CA GLN A 133 3.94 18.86 2.92
C GLN A 133 5.43 18.49 2.90
N SER A 134 5.80 17.41 3.57
CA SER A 134 7.19 16.92 3.59
C SER A 134 7.67 16.48 2.21
N ALA A 135 6.80 15.86 1.39
CA ALA A 135 7.15 15.49 0.02
C ALA A 135 7.40 16.71 -0.87
N LEU A 136 6.54 17.75 -0.79
CA LEU A 136 6.73 19.01 -1.52
C LEU A 136 8.04 19.69 -1.13
N GLU A 137 8.38 19.68 0.16
CA GLU A 137 9.67 20.18 0.65
C GLU A 137 10.84 19.39 0.09
N ALA A 138 10.77 18.07 0.13
CA ALA A 138 11.83 17.19 -0.35
C ALA A 138 12.08 17.32 -1.86
N PHE A 139 11.06 17.72 -2.63
CA PHE A 139 11.15 17.92 -4.07
C PHE A 139 11.33 19.40 -4.49
N ASP A 140 11.49 20.31 -3.55
CA ASP A 140 11.65 21.76 -3.82
C ASP A 140 10.47 22.37 -4.61
N LEU A 141 9.24 21.90 -4.34
CA LEU A 141 8.00 22.26 -5.04
C LEU A 141 7.10 23.21 -4.21
N ARG A 142 7.69 24.13 -3.44
CA ARG A 142 6.96 25.14 -2.64
C ARG A 142 6.67 26.40 -3.44
#